data_7b11188ed06e63c1fc975a8389b72d1b
#
_entry.id   7b11188ed06e63c1fc975a8389b72d1b
#
_cell.length_a   1.000
_cell.length_b   1.000
_cell.length_c   1.000
_cell.angle_alpha   90.00
_cell.angle_beta   90.00
_cell.angle_gamma   90.00
#
_symmetry.space_group_name_H-M   'P 1'
#
loop_
_entity.id
_entity.type
_entity.pdbx_description
1 polymer ?
#
loop_
_entity_poly.entity_id
_entity_poly.type
_entity_poly.pdbx_seq_one_letter_code
_entity_poly.pdbx_strand_id
1 'polypeptide(L)'
;MPNKGSLSETASEMLHEAGYVGRRDPKDLYVADPENEVEFFYLRPRDIATYVGSGALDVGITGRDLLLDARMPGAHEIEALGFGASTFRFAARPGRFSTLAELDGVRVATAYPGLVDSYLDEQGIAVDLVPLDGAVESAVQLGVADAVADVVSTGTTLRQAGLEIFGPKLLESEAVLISGADEPEGLATLLRRLRGVLVARRYVMVDYDLPAKLVDAAVALAPGIESPTVSPLRDPDWVAVRVMSPRRGVNQVMDSLYGLGARAILVTEITAARL
;
A
#
# COMPACT_ATOMS: atom_id res chain seq x y z
N MET A 1 5.32 12.01 8.06
CA MET A 1 4.60 12.02 6.76
C MET A 1 5.56 12.21 5.60
N PRO A 2 5.39 11.53 4.44
CA PRO A 2 6.14 11.83 3.22
C PRO A 2 5.87 13.27 2.75
N ASN A 3 6.92 14.02 2.41
CA ASN A 3 6.78 15.42 1.97
C ASN A 3 6.62 15.57 0.44
N LYS A 4 6.94 14.53 -0.33
CA LYS A 4 6.91 14.53 -1.80
C LYS A 4 6.74 13.12 -2.37
N GLY A 5 6.51 13.04 -3.67
CA GLY A 5 6.34 11.77 -4.40
C GLY A 5 4.92 11.20 -4.28
N SER A 6 4.69 10.07 -4.94
CA SER A 6 3.37 9.40 -5.01
C SER A 6 2.82 8.99 -3.64
N LEU A 7 3.69 8.74 -2.66
CA LEU A 7 3.26 8.41 -1.30
C LEU A 7 2.66 9.61 -0.56
N SER A 8 3.10 10.85 -0.87
CA SER A 8 2.70 12.06 -0.13
C SER A 8 1.22 12.41 -0.29
N GLU A 9 0.72 12.40 -1.52
CA GLU A 9 -0.67 12.78 -1.82
C GLU A 9 -1.64 11.76 -1.23
N THR A 10 -1.45 10.48 -1.57
CA THR A 10 -2.36 9.42 -1.11
C THR A 10 -2.35 9.23 0.41
N ALA A 11 -1.18 9.41 1.07
CA ALA A 11 -1.09 9.38 2.52
C ALA A 11 -1.83 10.57 3.17
N SER A 12 -1.73 11.77 2.57
CA SER A 12 -2.45 12.96 3.05
C SER A 12 -3.96 12.81 2.87
N GLU A 13 -4.42 12.30 1.74
CA GLU A 13 -5.84 11.99 1.49
C GLU A 13 -6.37 10.98 2.50
N MET A 14 -5.63 9.88 2.73
CA MET A 14 -6.02 8.83 3.68
C MET A 14 -6.16 9.38 5.11
N LEU A 15 -5.25 10.23 5.55
CA LEU A 15 -5.35 10.87 6.87
C LEU A 15 -6.52 11.87 6.94
N HIS A 16 -6.78 12.60 5.87
CA HIS A 16 -7.94 13.49 5.79
C HIS A 16 -9.26 12.70 5.88
N GLU A 17 -9.38 11.58 5.15
CA GLU A 17 -10.52 10.66 5.26
C GLU A 17 -10.64 10.03 6.66
N ALA A 18 -9.51 9.85 7.35
CA ALA A 18 -9.45 9.40 8.74
C ALA A 18 -9.82 10.49 9.77
N GLY A 19 -10.06 11.74 9.32
CA GLY A 19 -10.48 12.87 10.13
C GLY A 19 -9.33 13.68 10.74
N TYR A 20 -8.13 13.61 10.16
CA TYR A 20 -6.99 14.42 10.58
C TYR A 20 -6.80 15.65 9.69
N VAL A 21 -6.28 16.73 10.29
CA VAL A 21 -5.99 17.97 9.57
C VAL A 21 -4.54 17.93 9.06
N GLY A 22 -4.39 17.78 7.72
CA GLY A 22 -3.08 17.83 7.06
C GLY A 22 -2.65 19.24 6.64
N ARG A 23 -1.44 19.35 6.06
CA ARG A 23 -0.92 20.59 5.49
C ARG A 23 -1.80 21.11 4.36
N ARG A 24 -1.91 22.44 4.25
CA ARG A 24 -2.62 23.13 3.15
C ARG A 24 -1.67 23.56 2.04
N ASP A 25 -0.46 23.98 2.41
CA ASP A 25 0.61 24.30 1.45
C ASP A 25 1.63 23.13 1.41
N PRO A 26 1.98 22.62 0.23
CA PRO A 26 3.04 21.60 0.09
C PRO A 26 4.39 21.98 0.66
N LYS A 27 4.63 23.27 0.92
CA LYS A 27 5.87 23.78 1.55
C LYS A 27 5.87 23.69 3.08
N ASP A 28 4.70 23.50 3.68
CA ASP A 28 4.62 23.35 5.14
C ASP A 28 5.27 22.01 5.52
N LEU A 29 6.26 22.09 6.39
CA LEU A 29 6.97 20.92 6.90
C LEU A 29 6.46 20.46 8.27
N TYR A 30 5.59 21.25 8.89
CA TYR A 30 4.99 20.98 10.19
C TYR A 30 3.55 21.47 10.23
N VAL A 31 2.66 20.66 10.80
CA VAL A 31 1.27 21.04 11.06
C VAL A 31 0.82 20.41 12.38
N ALA A 32 0.25 21.21 13.27
CA ALA A 32 -0.44 20.71 14.45
C ALA A 32 -1.93 20.49 14.17
N ASP A 33 -2.47 19.39 14.69
CA ASP A 33 -3.90 19.06 14.72
C ASP A 33 -4.34 18.95 16.19
N PRO A 34 -4.72 20.06 16.83
CA PRO A 34 -5.05 20.10 18.25
C PRO A 34 -6.28 19.30 18.62
N GLU A 35 -7.24 19.11 17.69
CA GLU A 35 -8.46 18.34 17.94
C GLU A 35 -8.18 16.85 18.08
N ASN A 36 -7.13 16.38 17.41
CA ASN A 36 -6.70 14.99 17.45
C ASN A 36 -5.45 14.76 18.30
N GLU A 37 -4.89 15.82 18.89
CA GLU A 37 -3.65 15.80 19.70
C GLU A 37 -2.47 15.19 18.91
N VAL A 38 -2.33 15.55 17.61
CA VAL A 38 -1.31 15.02 16.70
C VAL A 38 -0.53 16.16 16.06
N GLU A 39 0.77 15.95 15.94
CA GLU A 39 1.67 16.81 15.19
C GLU A 39 2.21 16.10 13.96
N PHE A 40 2.10 16.73 12.80
CA PHE A 40 2.56 16.17 11.53
C PHE A 40 3.86 16.82 11.08
N PHE A 41 4.91 16.01 10.93
CA PHE A 41 6.17 16.39 10.32
C PHE A 41 6.26 15.81 8.90
N TYR A 42 6.50 16.65 7.90
CA TYR A 42 6.63 16.29 6.50
C TYR A 42 8.09 16.15 6.11
N LEU A 43 8.56 14.93 5.94
CA LEU A 43 9.95 14.55 5.78
C LEU A 43 10.19 13.83 4.45
N ARG A 44 11.44 13.68 4.04
CA ARG A 44 11.77 12.78 2.93
C ARG A 44 11.36 11.36 3.32
N PRO A 45 10.69 10.60 2.42
CA PRO A 45 10.25 9.23 2.73
C PRO A 45 11.35 8.32 3.29
N ARG A 46 12.59 8.48 2.78
CA ARG A 46 13.77 7.73 3.24
C ARG A 46 14.15 7.98 4.70
N ASP A 47 13.93 9.20 5.18
CA ASP A 47 14.39 9.60 6.52
C ASP A 47 13.39 9.17 7.62
N ILE A 48 12.13 8.87 7.24
CA ILE A 48 11.04 8.59 8.19
C ILE A 48 11.36 7.40 9.08
N ALA A 49 11.84 6.28 8.51
CA ALA A 49 12.18 5.09 9.27
C ALA A 49 13.29 5.36 10.29
N THR A 50 14.26 6.21 9.94
CA THR A 50 15.33 6.61 10.85
C THR A 50 14.81 7.43 12.03
N TYR A 51 13.92 8.41 11.80
CA TYR A 51 13.36 9.20 12.89
C TYR A 51 12.43 8.40 13.80
N VAL A 52 11.64 7.47 13.23
CA VAL A 52 10.81 6.58 14.04
C VAL A 52 11.66 5.59 14.83
N GLY A 53 12.63 4.95 14.19
CA GLY A 53 13.51 3.98 14.84
C GLY A 53 14.43 4.57 15.90
N SER A 54 14.74 5.88 15.84
CA SER A 54 15.49 6.61 16.87
C SER A 54 14.61 7.13 18.02
N GLY A 55 13.28 6.98 17.94
CA GLY A 55 12.34 7.52 18.90
C GLY A 55 12.11 9.03 18.80
N ALA A 56 12.58 9.70 17.74
CA ALA A 56 12.33 11.12 17.50
C ALA A 56 10.90 11.37 17.00
N LEU A 57 10.27 10.37 16.41
CA LEU A 57 8.86 10.38 16.01
C LEU A 57 8.21 9.08 16.49
N ASP A 58 6.96 9.17 16.90
CA ASP A 58 6.19 8.03 17.41
C ASP A 58 5.79 7.07 16.29
N VAL A 59 5.29 7.62 15.18
CA VAL A 59 4.81 6.86 14.03
C VAL A 59 5.20 7.52 12.71
N GLY A 60 5.21 6.75 11.63
CA GLY A 60 5.51 7.27 10.31
C GLY A 60 4.77 6.53 9.19
N ILE A 61 4.56 7.20 8.07
CA ILE A 61 4.11 6.57 6.82
C ILE A 61 5.26 6.64 5.83
N THR A 62 5.70 5.46 5.32
CA THR A 62 6.80 5.35 4.34
C THR A 62 6.58 4.15 3.43
N GLY A 63 7.51 3.85 2.52
CA GLY A 63 7.50 2.60 1.75
C GLY A 63 8.11 1.45 2.54
N ARG A 64 7.59 0.22 2.38
CA ARG A 64 8.19 -0.99 2.99
C ARG A 64 9.64 -1.19 2.56
N ASP A 65 9.96 -0.88 1.30
CA ASP A 65 11.31 -0.87 0.76
C ASP A 65 12.24 0.09 1.50
N LEU A 66 11.76 1.30 1.80
CA LEU A 66 12.51 2.32 2.55
C LEU A 66 12.67 1.95 4.04
N LEU A 67 11.66 1.32 4.64
CA LEU A 67 11.76 0.79 6.00
C LEU A 67 12.87 -0.27 6.09
N LEU A 68 12.88 -1.21 5.17
CA LEU A 68 13.86 -2.29 5.15
C LEU A 68 15.26 -1.79 4.81
N ASP A 69 15.37 -0.82 3.87
CA ASP A 69 16.64 -0.20 3.50
C ASP A 69 17.30 0.54 4.66
N ALA A 70 16.49 1.18 5.51
CA ALA A 70 16.98 1.94 6.66
C ALA A 70 17.67 1.07 7.72
N ARG A 71 17.37 -0.24 7.78
CA ARG A 71 17.93 -1.19 8.76
C ARG A 71 17.86 -0.68 10.21
N MET A 72 16.78 0.01 10.56
CA MET A 72 16.58 0.58 11.90
C MET A 72 15.85 -0.42 12.80
N PRO A 73 16.54 -1.06 13.78
CA PRO A 73 15.92 -2.11 14.61
C PRO A 73 14.73 -1.62 15.45
N GLY A 74 14.67 -0.31 15.72
CA GLY A 74 13.60 0.30 16.50
C GLY A 74 12.36 0.67 15.68
N ALA A 75 12.33 0.49 14.34
CA ALA A 75 11.19 0.80 13.50
C ALA A 75 10.53 -0.47 12.98
N HIS A 76 9.21 -0.62 13.16
CA HIS A 76 8.46 -1.81 12.76
C HIS A 76 7.25 -1.44 11.91
N GLU A 77 6.96 -2.24 10.89
CA GLU A 77 5.71 -2.17 10.14
C GLU A 77 4.55 -2.62 11.04
N ILE A 78 3.50 -1.81 11.14
CA ILE A 78 2.30 -2.12 11.93
C ILE A 78 1.03 -2.26 11.07
N GLU A 79 0.98 -1.59 9.90
CA GLU A 79 -0.18 -1.71 9.00
C GLU A 79 0.23 -1.44 7.56
N ALA A 80 -0.22 -2.29 6.63
CA ALA A 80 -0.13 -2.06 5.19
C ALA A 80 -1.26 -1.14 4.72
N LEU A 81 -0.95 -0.08 3.99
CA LEU A 81 -1.91 0.98 3.67
C LEU A 81 -2.59 0.81 2.30
N GLY A 82 -2.24 -0.23 1.53
CA GLY A 82 -2.91 -0.63 0.30
C GLY A 82 -2.74 0.34 -0.87
N PHE A 83 -1.71 1.18 -0.87
CA PHE A 83 -1.36 2.06 -1.98
C PHE A 83 0.16 2.13 -2.21
N GLY A 84 0.59 2.69 -3.34
CA GLY A 84 2.00 2.78 -3.68
C GLY A 84 2.64 1.42 -3.99
N ALA A 85 1.84 0.43 -4.40
CA ALA A 85 2.32 -0.91 -4.68
C ALA A 85 3.40 -0.92 -5.77
N SER A 86 4.50 -1.60 -5.49
CA SER A 86 5.63 -1.77 -6.39
C SER A 86 6.34 -3.10 -6.10
N THR A 87 7.26 -3.47 -6.99
CA THR A 87 8.14 -4.62 -6.75
C THR A 87 9.58 -4.18 -6.79
N PHE A 88 10.44 -4.79 -6.00
CA PHE A 88 11.88 -4.58 -6.09
C PHE A 88 12.51 -5.68 -6.94
N ARG A 89 13.30 -5.31 -7.95
CA ARG A 89 13.79 -6.23 -8.97
C ARG A 89 15.25 -5.96 -9.34
N PHE A 90 15.95 -7.03 -9.75
CA PHE A 90 17.21 -6.91 -10.47
C PHE A 90 16.97 -6.73 -11.96
N ALA A 91 17.81 -5.92 -12.61
CA ALA A 91 17.84 -5.77 -14.06
C ALA A 91 19.25 -5.55 -14.57
N ALA A 92 19.51 -6.01 -15.78
CA ALA A 92 20.79 -5.88 -16.47
C ALA A 92 20.61 -5.80 -17.98
N ARG A 93 21.70 -5.72 -18.75
CA ARG A 93 21.62 -5.84 -20.22
C ARG A 93 21.02 -7.21 -20.59
N PRO A 94 20.21 -7.28 -21.66
CA PRO A 94 19.59 -8.53 -22.10
C PRO A 94 20.59 -9.69 -22.23
N GLY A 95 20.22 -10.84 -21.64
CA GLY A 95 21.04 -12.04 -21.70
C GLY A 95 22.33 -12.01 -20.86
N ARG A 96 22.57 -10.97 -20.05
CA ARG A 96 23.78 -10.87 -19.23
C ARG A 96 23.74 -11.77 -18.01
N PHE A 97 22.58 -11.87 -17.35
CA PHE A 97 22.34 -12.70 -16.16
C PHE A 97 20.97 -13.38 -16.28
N SER A 98 20.88 -14.62 -15.75
CA SER A 98 19.64 -15.40 -15.69
C SER A 98 19.23 -15.74 -14.27
N THR A 99 20.23 -15.88 -13.38
CA THR A 99 20.04 -16.26 -11.97
C THR A 99 20.73 -15.28 -11.04
N LEU A 100 20.32 -15.27 -9.76
CA LEU A 100 20.97 -14.44 -8.74
C LEU A 100 22.41 -14.88 -8.45
N ALA A 101 22.70 -16.18 -8.51
CA ALA A 101 24.04 -16.70 -8.23
C ALA A 101 25.12 -16.12 -9.16
N GLU A 102 24.74 -15.65 -10.37
CA GLU A 102 25.63 -15.02 -11.32
C GLU A 102 26.03 -13.59 -10.92
N LEU A 103 25.40 -13.04 -9.85
CA LEU A 103 25.76 -11.73 -9.29
C LEU A 103 26.98 -11.77 -8.37
N ASP A 104 27.49 -12.94 -8.00
CA ASP A 104 28.64 -13.04 -7.10
C ASP A 104 29.85 -12.30 -7.67
N GLY A 105 30.42 -11.36 -6.90
CA GLY A 105 31.51 -10.48 -7.32
C GLY A 105 31.13 -9.40 -8.36
N VAL A 106 29.84 -9.18 -8.65
CA VAL A 106 29.36 -8.24 -9.66
C VAL A 106 29.06 -6.87 -9.03
N ARG A 107 29.28 -5.79 -9.80
CA ARG A 107 28.91 -4.43 -9.40
C ARG A 107 27.41 -4.22 -9.61
N VAL A 108 26.67 -3.96 -8.51
CA VAL A 108 25.23 -3.73 -8.53
C VAL A 108 24.91 -2.32 -8.06
N ALA A 109 24.36 -1.49 -8.97
CA ALA A 109 23.91 -0.14 -8.61
C ALA A 109 22.52 -0.15 -8.00
N THR A 110 22.33 0.60 -6.92
CA THR A 110 21.07 0.70 -6.24
C THR A 110 20.94 2.00 -5.45
N ALA A 111 19.69 2.48 -5.29
CA ALA A 111 19.36 3.53 -4.35
C ALA A 111 18.99 2.97 -2.96
N TYR A 112 19.01 1.64 -2.79
CA TYR A 112 18.59 0.93 -1.57
C TYR A 112 19.68 -0.07 -1.13
N PRO A 113 20.88 0.42 -0.75
CA PRO A 113 22.02 -0.46 -0.47
C PRO A 113 21.76 -1.39 0.73
N GLY A 114 21.05 -0.91 1.76
CA GLY A 114 20.73 -1.71 2.94
C GLY A 114 19.79 -2.88 2.62
N LEU A 115 18.74 -2.63 1.84
CA LEU A 115 17.80 -3.67 1.41
C LEU A 115 18.49 -4.72 0.54
N VAL A 116 19.25 -4.28 -0.48
CA VAL A 116 19.92 -5.19 -1.45
C VAL A 116 20.98 -6.04 -0.76
N ASP A 117 21.79 -5.43 0.10
CA ASP A 117 22.81 -6.12 0.87
C ASP A 117 22.21 -7.22 1.78
N SER A 118 21.18 -6.88 2.59
CA SER A 118 20.50 -7.87 3.43
C SER A 118 19.94 -9.03 2.62
N TYR A 119 19.29 -8.73 1.49
CA TYR A 119 18.67 -9.76 0.66
C TYR A 119 19.71 -10.72 0.06
N LEU A 120 20.83 -10.20 -0.43
CA LEU A 120 21.88 -11.00 -1.07
C LEU A 120 22.71 -11.78 -0.02
N ASP A 121 22.96 -11.18 1.16
CA ASP A 121 23.62 -11.87 2.28
C ASP A 121 22.83 -13.11 2.71
N GLU A 122 21.48 -13.03 2.79
CA GLU A 122 20.62 -14.18 3.08
C GLU A 122 20.73 -15.30 2.04
N GLN A 123 21.10 -14.97 0.80
CA GLN A 123 21.32 -15.93 -0.28
C GLN A 123 22.79 -16.40 -0.38
N GLY A 124 23.68 -15.84 0.45
CA GLY A 124 25.13 -16.14 0.42
C GLY A 124 25.84 -15.59 -0.83
N ILE A 125 25.32 -14.49 -1.42
CA ILE A 125 25.86 -13.87 -2.63
C ILE A 125 26.52 -12.55 -2.25
N ALA A 126 27.82 -12.41 -2.55
CA ALA A 126 28.59 -11.20 -2.30
C ALA A 126 28.64 -10.34 -3.57
N VAL A 127 28.24 -9.06 -3.46
CA VAL A 127 28.29 -8.11 -4.58
C VAL A 127 29.08 -6.86 -4.20
N ASP A 128 29.58 -6.14 -5.22
CA ASP A 128 30.11 -4.78 -5.04
C ASP A 128 28.98 -3.77 -5.25
N LEU A 129 28.42 -3.27 -4.14
CA LEU A 129 27.31 -2.30 -4.20
C LEU A 129 27.81 -0.92 -4.61
N VAL A 130 27.14 -0.33 -5.58
CA VAL A 130 27.35 1.05 -6.04
C VAL A 130 26.13 1.88 -5.61
N PRO A 131 26.19 2.57 -4.45
CA PRO A 131 25.09 3.39 -3.97
C PRO A 131 24.89 4.63 -4.86
N LEU A 132 23.64 4.87 -5.29
CA LEU A 132 23.24 6.03 -6.09
C LEU A 132 21.97 6.69 -5.50
N ASP A 133 21.84 7.99 -5.71
CA ASP A 133 20.63 8.74 -5.30
C ASP A 133 19.71 9.01 -6.51
N GLY A 134 19.14 7.94 -7.09
CA GLY A 134 18.25 7.99 -8.25
C GLY A 134 18.98 7.74 -9.58
N ALA A 135 18.21 7.65 -10.68
CA ALA A 135 18.68 7.36 -12.04
C ALA A 135 19.61 6.14 -12.13
N VAL A 136 19.31 5.12 -11.32
CA VAL A 136 20.14 3.92 -11.14
C VAL A 136 20.33 3.16 -12.45
N GLU A 137 19.32 3.16 -13.32
CA GLU A 137 19.35 2.53 -14.64
C GLU A 137 20.45 3.06 -15.56
N SER A 138 20.89 4.30 -15.36
CA SER A 138 21.97 4.91 -16.15
C SER A 138 23.35 4.32 -15.81
N ALA A 139 23.53 3.70 -14.64
CA ALA A 139 24.81 3.16 -14.18
C ALA A 139 25.35 2.07 -15.11
N VAL A 140 24.47 1.23 -15.66
CA VAL A 140 24.85 0.16 -16.59
C VAL A 140 25.27 0.72 -17.94
N GLN A 141 24.62 1.77 -18.42
CA GLN A 141 24.98 2.44 -19.67
C GLN A 141 26.34 3.12 -19.56
N LEU A 142 26.60 3.75 -18.42
CA LEU A 142 27.87 4.42 -18.12
C LEU A 142 29.03 3.45 -17.77
N GLY A 143 28.74 2.15 -17.64
CA GLY A 143 29.74 1.14 -17.26
C GLY A 143 30.18 1.23 -15.78
N VAL A 144 29.45 1.94 -14.94
CA VAL A 144 29.72 2.07 -13.50
C VAL A 144 29.29 0.80 -12.75
N ALA A 145 28.23 0.16 -13.23
CA ALA A 145 27.73 -1.11 -12.69
C ALA A 145 27.40 -2.10 -13.82
N ASP A 146 27.28 -3.37 -13.48
CA ASP A 146 26.95 -4.45 -14.40
C ASP A 146 25.48 -4.85 -14.32
N ALA A 147 24.85 -4.58 -13.18
CA ALA A 147 23.42 -4.76 -12.90
C ALA A 147 22.89 -3.61 -12.05
N VAL A 148 21.57 -3.51 -11.98
CA VAL A 148 20.85 -2.59 -11.09
C VAL A 148 19.88 -3.38 -10.23
N ALA A 149 19.59 -2.85 -9.03
CA ALA A 149 18.52 -3.30 -8.17
C ALA A 149 17.67 -2.07 -7.77
N ASP A 150 16.40 -2.04 -8.17
CA ASP A 150 15.55 -0.86 -7.97
C ASP A 150 14.06 -1.21 -7.90
N VAL A 151 13.28 -0.21 -7.48
CA VAL A 151 11.82 -0.26 -7.43
C VAL A 151 11.24 -0.24 -8.83
N VAL A 152 10.37 -1.20 -9.11
CA VAL A 152 9.71 -1.37 -10.40
C VAL A 152 8.20 -1.39 -10.21
N SER A 153 7.51 -0.37 -10.72
CA SER A 153 6.05 -0.38 -10.81
C SER A 153 5.57 -0.93 -12.15
N THR A 154 6.04 -0.36 -13.29
CA THR A 154 5.65 -0.80 -14.65
C THR A 154 6.82 -1.36 -15.46
N GLY A 155 8.04 -1.18 -15.00
CA GLY A 155 9.28 -1.55 -15.72
C GLY A 155 9.57 -0.71 -16.96
N THR A 156 8.84 0.38 -17.19
CA THR A 156 9.02 1.22 -18.39
C THR A 156 10.39 1.89 -18.41
N THR A 157 10.84 2.43 -17.28
CA THR A 157 12.14 3.11 -17.15
C THR A 157 13.30 2.16 -17.46
N LEU A 158 13.27 0.95 -16.91
CA LEU A 158 14.29 -0.08 -17.18
C LEU A 158 14.32 -0.47 -18.67
N ARG A 159 13.14 -0.68 -19.28
CA ARG A 159 13.06 -0.99 -20.72
C ARG A 159 13.59 0.15 -21.60
N GLN A 160 13.29 1.41 -21.25
CA GLN A 160 13.82 2.58 -21.96
C GLN A 160 15.34 2.69 -21.83
N ALA A 161 15.91 2.25 -20.71
CA ALA A 161 17.35 2.15 -20.50
C ALA A 161 17.97 0.90 -21.17
N GLY A 162 17.19 0.08 -21.88
CA GLY A 162 17.67 -1.14 -22.53
C GLY A 162 18.03 -2.26 -21.55
N LEU A 163 17.41 -2.26 -20.38
CA LEU A 163 17.61 -3.28 -19.35
C LEU A 163 16.44 -4.27 -19.30
N GLU A 164 16.76 -5.52 -18.98
CA GLU A 164 15.84 -6.62 -18.78
C GLU A 164 15.86 -7.07 -17.33
N ILE A 165 14.67 -7.32 -16.78
CA ILE A 165 14.49 -7.86 -15.43
C ILE A 165 14.88 -9.35 -15.44
N PHE A 166 15.66 -9.79 -14.46
CA PHE A 166 16.02 -11.18 -14.28
C PHE A 166 15.85 -11.62 -12.81
N GLY A 167 15.87 -12.91 -12.59
CA GLY A 167 15.72 -13.50 -11.27
C GLY A 167 14.33 -13.28 -10.62
N PRO A 168 14.15 -13.69 -9.37
CA PRO A 168 12.90 -13.52 -8.61
C PRO A 168 12.69 -12.07 -8.20
N LYS A 169 11.49 -11.77 -7.66
CA LYS A 169 11.24 -10.52 -6.95
C LYS A 169 11.99 -10.54 -5.61
N LEU A 170 12.70 -9.45 -5.30
CA LEU A 170 13.32 -9.28 -3.98
C LEU A 170 12.25 -8.95 -2.94
N LEU A 171 11.34 -8.05 -3.31
CA LEU A 171 10.34 -7.50 -2.38
C LEU A 171 9.07 -7.10 -3.14
N GLU A 172 7.93 -7.29 -2.49
CA GLU A 172 6.68 -6.57 -2.80
C GLU A 172 6.55 -5.43 -1.79
N SER A 173 6.60 -4.20 -2.30
CA SER A 173 6.54 -2.98 -1.49
C SER A 173 5.22 -2.25 -1.70
N GLU A 174 4.78 -1.60 -0.65
CA GLU A 174 3.67 -0.65 -0.63
C GLU A 174 3.89 0.37 0.49
N ALA A 175 3.02 1.38 0.56
CA ALA A 175 3.01 2.29 1.70
C ALA A 175 2.64 1.54 2.98
N VAL A 176 3.38 1.79 4.04
CA VAL A 176 3.19 1.17 5.36
C VAL A 176 3.16 2.23 6.45
N LEU A 177 2.34 2.00 7.47
CA LEU A 177 2.44 2.69 8.74
C LEU A 177 3.48 1.96 9.60
N ILE A 178 4.42 2.71 10.14
CA ILE A 178 5.49 2.20 10.99
C ILE A 178 5.43 2.85 12.37
N SER A 179 5.87 2.14 13.41
CA SER A 179 6.00 2.65 14.77
C SER A 179 7.36 2.29 15.36
N GLY A 180 7.71 2.99 16.43
CA GLY A 180 8.84 2.65 17.29
C GLY A 180 8.58 1.37 18.11
N ALA A 181 9.52 1.03 19.00
CA ALA A 181 9.42 -0.14 19.85
C ALA A 181 8.29 -0.04 20.90
N ASP A 182 8.00 1.17 21.37
CA ASP A 182 6.92 1.43 22.32
C ASP A 182 5.64 1.79 21.57
N GLU A 183 4.49 1.32 22.06
CA GLU A 183 3.18 1.74 21.53
C GLU A 183 2.85 3.16 22.03
N PRO A 184 2.91 4.19 21.17
CA PRO A 184 2.61 5.55 21.59
C PRO A 184 1.13 5.72 21.91
N GLU A 185 0.82 6.68 22.80
CA GLU A 185 -0.54 7.10 23.06
C GLU A 185 -1.24 7.55 21.77
N GLY A 186 -2.50 7.16 21.58
CA GLY A 186 -3.26 7.47 20.38
C GLY A 186 -3.06 6.53 19.19
N LEU A 187 -2.03 5.65 19.18
CA LEU A 187 -1.78 4.73 18.06
C LEU A 187 -2.99 3.83 17.75
N ALA A 188 -3.62 3.27 18.77
CA ALA A 188 -4.80 2.42 18.61
C ALA A 188 -5.97 3.16 17.93
N THR A 189 -6.13 4.47 18.22
CA THR A 189 -7.15 5.31 17.58
C THR A 189 -6.78 5.62 16.12
N LEU A 190 -5.52 5.93 15.84
CA LEU A 190 -5.03 6.13 14.48
C LEU A 190 -5.23 4.87 13.63
N LEU A 191 -4.81 3.71 14.11
CA LEU A 191 -4.98 2.42 13.42
C LEU A 191 -6.45 2.12 13.12
N ARG A 192 -7.34 2.27 14.11
CA ARG A 192 -8.77 2.05 13.92
C ARG A 192 -9.36 2.98 12.86
N ARG A 193 -8.94 4.24 12.81
CA ARG A 193 -9.38 5.21 11.80
C ARG A 193 -8.85 4.85 10.41
N LEU A 194 -7.56 4.55 10.29
CA LEU A 194 -6.94 4.15 9.01
C LEU A 194 -7.55 2.85 8.47
N ARG A 195 -7.76 1.84 9.31
CA ARG A 195 -8.45 0.60 8.92
C ARG A 195 -9.87 0.88 8.43
N GLY A 196 -10.58 1.81 9.06
CA GLY A 196 -11.89 2.27 8.59
C GLY A 196 -11.84 2.89 7.19
N VAL A 197 -10.81 3.68 6.90
CA VAL A 197 -10.57 4.23 5.55
C VAL A 197 -10.25 3.12 4.54
N LEU A 198 -9.41 2.16 4.92
CA LEU A 198 -9.08 1.02 4.07
C LEU A 198 -10.34 0.20 3.70
N VAL A 199 -11.23 -0.01 4.66
CA VAL A 199 -12.52 -0.66 4.42
C VAL A 199 -13.39 0.19 3.49
N ALA A 200 -13.55 1.48 3.77
CA ALA A 200 -14.35 2.39 2.95
C ALA A 200 -13.86 2.46 1.49
N ARG A 201 -12.54 2.38 1.27
CA ARG A 201 -11.95 2.35 -0.07
C ARG A 201 -12.13 1.01 -0.80
N ARG A 202 -12.18 -0.11 -0.07
CA ARG A 202 -12.27 -1.47 -0.63
C ARG A 202 -13.68 -1.95 -0.85
N TYR A 203 -14.65 -1.41 -0.12
CA TYR A 203 -16.04 -1.86 -0.13
C TYR A 203 -16.99 -0.75 -0.52
N VAL A 204 -18.17 -1.16 -0.95
CA VAL A 204 -19.34 -0.32 -1.20
C VAL A 204 -20.55 -0.93 -0.49
N MET A 205 -21.56 -0.11 -0.21
CA MET A 205 -22.84 -0.60 0.25
C MET A 205 -23.72 -0.92 -0.95
N VAL A 206 -24.27 -2.11 -1.00
CA VAL A 206 -25.24 -2.54 -2.01
C VAL A 206 -26.58 -2.74 -1.33
N ASP A 207 -27.59 -2.01 -1.78
CA ASP A 207 -28.99 -2.14 -1.37
C ASP A 207 -29.80 -2.69 -2.54
N TYR A 208 -30.71 -3.63 -2.27
CA TYR A 208 -31.59 -4.16 -3.32
C TYR A 208 -32.84 -4.79 -2.72
N ASP A 209 -33.91 -4.82 -3.52
CA ASP A 209 -35.16 -5.51 -3.18
C ASP A 209 -35.23 -6.85 -3.89
N LEU A 210 -35.77 -7.87 -3.21
CA LEU A 210 -35.82 -9.20 -3.82
C LEU A 210 -36.97 -10.04 -3.21
N PRO A 211 -37.56 -11.00 -3.96
CA PRO A 211 -38.51 -11.94 -3.39
C PRO A 211 -37.93 -12.71 -2.21
N ALA A 212 -38.66 -12.74 -1.07
CA ALA A 212 -38.18 -13.32 0.17
C ALA A 212 -37.67 -14.76 0.05
N LYS A 213 -38.26 -15.57 -0.83
CA LYS A 213 -37.83 -16.95 -1.11
C LYS A 213 -36.47 -17.09 -1.77
N LEU A 214 -35.87 -16.00 -2.26
CA LEU A 214 -34.57 -15.98 -2.97
C LEU A 214 -33.43 -15.42 -2.11
N VAL A 215 -33.68 -15.11 -0.84
CA VAL A 215 -32.69 -14.49 0.07
C VAL A 215 -31.44 -15.34 0.19
N ASP A 216 -31.55 -16.64 0.41
CA ASP A 216 -30.38 -17.52 0.57
C ASP A 216 -29.50 -17.54 -0.69
N ALA A 217 -30.11 -17.54 -1.86
CA ALA A 217 -29.40 -17.49 -3.13
C ALA A 217 -28.70 -16.13 -3.34
N ALA A 218 -29.34 -15.03 -2.93
CA ALA A 218 -28.75 -13.70 -3.00
C ALA A 218 -27.59 -13.51 -2.01
N VAL A 219 -27.71 -14.04 -0.79
CA VAL A 219 -26.65 -14.04 0.23
C VAL A 219 -25.44 -14.85 -0.27
N ALA A 220 -25.64 -15.93 -0.99
CA ALA A 220 -24.52 -16.69 -1.58
C ALA A 220 -23.74 -15.87 -2.64
N LEU A 221 -24.41 -14.96 -3.37
CA LEU A 221 -23.77 -14.05 -4.34
C LEU A 221 -23.06 -12.87 -3.65
N ALA A 222 -23.62 -12.35 -2.57
CA ALA A 222 -23.10 -11.22 -1.83
C ALA A 222 -23.20 -11.47 -0.31
N PRO A 223 -22.24 -12.22 0.27
CA PRO A 223 -22.31 -12.63 1.68
C PRO A 223 -22.01 -11.49 2.67
N GLY A 224 -21.43 -10.38 2.19
CA GLY A 224 -20.99 -9.28 3.06
C GLY A 224 -19.68 -9.57 3.79
N ILE A 225 -19.31 -8.66 4.69
CA ILE A 225 -18.15 -8.82 5.58
C ILE A 225 -18.53 -9.73 6.76
N GLU A 226 -19.68 -9.48 7.39
CA GLU A 226 -20.23 -10.30 8.48
C GLU A 226 -21.49 -11.01 8.04
N SER A 227 -22.55 -10.25 7.76
CA SER A 227 -23.84 -10.77 7.31
C SER A 227 -24.66 -9.66 6.65
N PRO A 228 -25.48 -9.95 5.62
CA PRO A 228 -26.44 -9.00 5.09
C PRO A 228 -27.53 -8.67 6.10
N THR A 229 -27.98 -7.42 6.07
CA THR A 229 -29.21 -7.03 6.76
C THR A 229 -30.40 -7.32 5.86
N VAL A 230 -31.39 -8.05 6.35
CA VAL A 230 -32.63 -8.35 5.63
C VAL A 230 -33.80 -7.71 6.35
N SER A 231 -34.61 -6.90 5.67
CA SER A 231 -35.74 -6.19 6.23
C SER A 231 -37.01 -6.46 5.41
N PRO A 232 -38.18 -6.73 6.04
CA PRO A 232 -39.42 -6.93 5.31
C PRO A 232 -39.85 -5.62 4.62
N LEU A 233 -40.37 -5.75 3.40
CA LEU A 233 -41.05 -4.66 2.73
C LEU A 233 -42.55 -4.64 3.08
N ARG A 234 -43.26 -3.61 2.60
CA ARG A 234 -44.71 -3.54 2.76
C ARG A 234 -45.43 -4.72 2.08
N ASP A 235 -44.89 -5.16 0.95
CA ASP A 235 -45.27 -6.40 0.29
C ASP A 235 -44.60 -7.55 1.04
N PRO A 236 -45.36 -8.47 1.70
CA PRO A 236 -44.76 -9.54 2.51
C PRO A 236 -43.97 -10.58 1.73
N ASP A 237 -44.17 -10.63 0.40
CA ASP A 237 -43.41 -11.55 -0.48
C ASP A 237 -42.04 -10.99 -0.87
N TRP A 238 -41.73 -9.74 -0.50
CA TRP A 238 -40.50 -9.04 -0.82
C TRP A 238 -39.75 -8.57 0.41
N VAL A 239 -38.42 -8.53 0.30
CA VAL A 239 -37.53 -8.01 1.32
C VAL A 239 -36.54 -7.03 0.69
N ALA A 240 -36.10 -6.04 1.49
CA ALA A 240 -34.94 -5.23 1.23
C ALA A 240 -33.70 -5.88 1.84
N VAL A 241 -32.61 -5.93 1.09
CA VAL A 241 -31.33 -6.46 1.55
C VAL A 241 -30.29 -5.37 1.44
N ARG A 242 -29.51 -5.21 2.50
CA ARG A 242 -28.36 -4.31 2.56
C ARG A 242 -27.10 -5.11 2.89
N VAL A 243 -26.05 -4.92 2.10
CA VAL A 243 -24.81 -5.68 2.26
C VAL A 243 -23.60 -4.86 1.85
N MET A 244 -22.47 -5.03 2.56
CA MET A 244 -21.18 -4.53 2.13
C MET A 244 -20.58 -5.50 1.11
N SER A 245 -20.23 -5.00 -0.08
CA SER A 245 -19.66 -5.79 -1.17
C SER A 245 -18.31 -5.21 -1.59
N PRO A 246 -17.33 -6.04 -1.99
CA PRO A 246 -16.09 -5.53 -2.55
C PRO A 246 -16.37 -4.60 -3.74
N ARG A 247 -15.76 -3.41 -3.74
CA ARG A 247 -15.86 -2.44 -4.84
C ARG A 247 -15.42 -3.07 -6.16
N ARG A 248 -14.32 -3.84 -6.13
CA ARG A 248 -13.85 -4.58 -7.30
C ARG A 248 -14.83 -5.72 -7.61
N GLY A 249 -15.42 -5.66 -8.81
CA GLY A 249 -16.37 -6.68 -9.26
C GLY A 249 -17.82 -6.41 -8.86
N VAL A 250 -18.15 -5.26 -8.25
CA VAL A 250 -19.52 -4.94 -7.83
C VAL A 250 -20.53 -4.96 -8.98
N ASN A 251 -20.14 -4.56 -10.19
CA ASN A 251 -21.03 -4.62 -11.36
C ASN A 251 -21.44 -6.06 -11.70
N GLN A 252 -20.53 -7.03 -11.61
CA GLN A 252 -20.84 -8.44 -11.82
C GLN A 252 -21.80 -8.97 -10.74
N VAL A 253 -21.63 -8.51 -9.50
CA VAL A 253 -22.55 -8.84 -8.40
C VAL A 253 -23.93 -8.26 -8.69
N MET A 254 -24.04 -6.99 -9.12
CA MET A 254 -25.31 -6.36 -9.50
C MET A 254 -26.01 -7.11 -10.63
N ASP A 255 -25.28 -7.47 -11.68
CA ASP A 255 -25.82 -8.23 -12.83
C ASP A 255 -26.35 -9.60 -12.39
N SER A 256 -25.60 -10.28 -11.51
CA SER A 256 -26.00 -11.59 -10.98
C SER A 256 -27.25 -11.48 -10.09
N LEU A 257 -27.30 -10.47 -9.22
CA LEU A 257 -28.48 -10.19 -8.38
C LEU A 257 -29.71 -9.85 -9.25
N TYR A 258 -29.54 -9.02 -10.31
CA TYR A 258 -30.61 -8.70 -11.24
C TYR A 258 -31.12 -9.93 -11.96
N GLY A 259 -30.22 -10.80 -12.42
CA GLY A 259 -30.56 -12.09 -13.05
C GLY A 259 -31.30 -13.05 -12.13
N LEU A 260 -30.97 -13.02 -10.83
CA LEU A 260 -31.67 -13.80 -9.80
C LEU A 260 -33.10 -13.30 -9.55
N GLY A 261 -33.41 -12.04 -9.87
CA GLY A 261 -34.72 -11.42 -9.68
C GLY A 261 -34.73 -10.21 -8.76
N ALA A 262 -33.57 -9.78 -8.28
CA ALA A 262 -33.47 -8.54 -7.51
C ALA A 262 -33.84 -7.32 -8.36
N ARG A 263 -34.38 -6.28 -7.70
CA ARG A 263 -34.77 -5.00 -8.29
C ARG A 263 -34.27 -3.86 -7.40
N ALA A 264 -34.36 -2.62 -7.90
CA ALA A 264 -33.93 -1.43 -7.19
C ALA A 264 -32.50 -1.55 -6.62
N ILE A 265 -31.59 -2.15 -7.40
CA ILE A 265 -30.21 -2.38 -6.96
C ILE A 265 -29.46 -1.04 -6.98
N LEU A 266 -29.00 -0.61 -5.81
CA LEU A 266 -28.27 0.64 -5.61
C LEU A 266 -26.89 0.34 -5.02
N VAL A 267 -25.89 1.12 -5.46
CA VAL A 267 -24.54 1.10 -4.90
C VAL A 267 -24.25 2.47 -4.30
N THR A 268 -23.85 2.48 -3.04
CA THR A 268 -23.52 3.69 -2.29
C THR A 268 -22.08 3.62 -1.79
N GLU A 269 -21.34 4.70 -1.94
CA GLU A 269 -20.00 4.85 -1.41
C GLU A 269 -20.03 4.86 0.13
N ILE A 270 -19.04 4.21 0.74
CA ILE A 270 -18.82 4.26 2.18
C ILE A 270 -17.82 5.39 2.46
N THR A 271 -18.25 6.42 3.16
CA THR A 271 -17.39 7.55 3.50
C THR A 271 -16.48 7.24 4.68
N ALA A 272 -16.95 6.47 5.65
CA ALA A 272 -16.19 6.04 6.83
C ALA A 272 -16.72 4.72 7.37
N ALA A 273 -15.85 3.90 7.94
CA ALA A 273 -16.21 2.65 8.59
C ALA A 273 -15.50 2.51 9.94
N ARG A 274 -16.06 1.68 10.82
CA ARG A 274 -15.44 1.15 12.04
C ARG A 274 -15.92 -0.29 12.16
N LEU A 275 -14.99 -1.22 12.10
CA LEU A 275 -15.22 -2.66 12.20
C LEU A 275 -14.48 -3.23 13.40
#